data_d6ecc702cd7848a56d0a8b333389a7f6
#
_entry.id   d6ecc702cd7848a56d0a8b333389a7f6
#
_cell.length_a   1.000
_cell.length_b   1.000
_cell.length_c   1.000
_cell.angle_alpha   90.00
_cell.angle_beta   90.00
_cell.angle_gamma   90.00
#
_symmetry.space_group_name_H-M   'P 1'
#
loop_
_entity.id
_entity.type
_entity.pdbx_description
1 polymer ?
#
loop_
_entity_poly.entity_id
_entity_poly.type
_entity_poly.pdbx_seq_one_letter_code
_entity_poly.pdbx_strand_id
1 'polypeptide(L)'
;MKKQAIVVLGMHRSGTSLLAKALEIFEYNFSENLMQPNSDNPSGFWEDIDIVELNESLLSSNQVSWDIPIDPRSYDFSNDFKDRARRVLDNKFSERSRLIIKDPRISILLKFWSERFADLDVHVNYVVSYRNPLSVASSLKYRDGIDLRAGLLLNYFYNRSIIEFSSKNLFI
;
A
#
# COMPACT_ATOMS: atom_id res chain seq x y z
N MET A 1 15.23 -11.56 16.36
CA MET A 1 15.77 -10.58 15.34
C MET A 1 14.86 -9.38 15.31
N LYS A 2 15.39 -8.16 15.03
CA LYS A 2 14.56 -6.96 14.87
C LYS A 2 13.70 -7.09 13.62
N LYS A 3 12.38 -6.85 13.75
CA LYS A 3 11.45 -6.81 12.62
C LYS A 3 11.73 -5.56 11.77
N GLN A 4 11.87 -5.70 10.45
CA GLN A 4 12.13 -4.59 9.52
C GLN A 4 11.23 -4.72 8.29
N ALA A 5 10.69 -3.60 7.82
CA ALA A 5 9.93 -3.56 6.58
C ALA A 5 10.41 -2.43 5.66
N ILE A 6 10.40 -2.69 4.36
CA ILE A 6 10.33 -1.65 3.34
C ILE A 6 8.89 -1.62 2.85
N VAL A 7 8.21 -0.49 3.07
CA VAL A 7 6.82 -0.30 2.63
C VAL A 7 6.81 0.58 1.38
N VAL A 8 6.35 0.01 0.27
CA VAL A 8 6.29 0.72 -1.02
C VAL A 8 4.96 1.44 -1.15
N LEU A 9 5.02 2.75 -1.21
CA LEU A 9 3.89 3.66 -1.34
C LEU A 9 3.77 4.20 -2.76
N GLY A 10 2.59 4.66 -3.11
CA GLY A 10 2.28 5.28 -4.39
C GLY A 10 0.91 4.88 -4.90
N MET A 11 0.38 5.65 -5.85
CA MET A 11 -0.88 5.33 -6.51
C MET A 11 -0.75 4.08 -7.39
N HIS A 12 -1.83 3.35 -7.61
CA HIS A 12 -1.92 2.34 -8.67
C HIS A 12 -1.40 2.93 -10.01
N ARG A 13 -0.72 2.14 -10.80
CA ARG A 13 -0.13 2.53 -12.10
C ARG A 13 1.01 3.55 -12.02
N SER A 14 1.56 3.82 -10.83
CA SER A 14 2.75 4.68 -10.67
C SER A 14 4.10 3.94 -10.77
N GLY A 15 4.10 2.61 -10.96
CA GLY A 15 5.32 1.82 -11.04
C GLY A 15 5.72 1.13 -9.73
N THR A 16 4.81 1.08 -8.74
CA THR A 16 5.05 0.44 -7.43
C THR A 16 5.51 -1.01 -7.52
N SER A 17 4.99 -1.81 -8.47
CA SER A 17 5.40 -3.21 -8.64
C SER A 17 6.87 -3.34 -9.11
N LEU A 18 7.30 -2.50 -10.06
CA LEU A 18 8.68 -2.48 -10.52
C LEU A 18 9.64 -2.05 -9.41
N LEU A 19 9.27 -0.99 -8.69
CA LEU A 19 10.05 -0.50 -7.55
C LEU A 19 10.16 -1.57 -6.47
N ALA A 20 9.05 -2.20 -6.07
CA ALA A 20 9.06 -3.24 -5.06
C ALA A 20 10.00 -4.40 -5.44
N LYS A 21 9.96 -4.86 -6.70
CA LYS A 21 10.85 -5.93 -7.17
C LYS A 21 12.32 -5.51 -7.14
N ALA A 22 12.64 -4.26 -7.49
CA ALA A 22 14.02 -3.77 -7.45
C ALA A 22 14.59 -3.71 -6.03
N LEU A 23 13.75 -3.55 -5.01
CA LEU A 23 14.17 -3.45 -3.60
C LEU A 23 14.65 -4.78 -3.00
N GLU A 24 14.45 -5.92 -3.66
CA GLU A 24 15.03 -7.21 -3.23
C GLU A 24 16.57 -7.17 -3.17
N ILE A 25 17.21 -6.28 -3.91
CA ILE A 25 18.67 -6.08 -3.86
C ILE A 25 19.19 -5.75 -2.46
N PHE A 26 18.33 -5.21 -1.57
CA PHE A 26 18.66 -4.90 -0.18
C PHE A 26 18.45 -6.09 0.76
N GLU A 27 18.29 -7.31 0.23
CA GLU A 27 18.06 -8.54 1.00
C GLU A 27 16.78 -8.51 1.87
N TYR A 28 15.75 -7.77 1.42
CA TYR A 28 14.39 -7.90 1.90
C TYR A 28 13.63 -8.85 0.99
N ASN A 29 12.67 -9.57 1.54
CA ASN A 29 11.90 -10.57 0.81
C ASN A 29 10.41 -10.23 0.82
N PHE A 30 9.70 -10.69 -0.18
CA PHE A 30 8.24 -10.73 -0.13
C PHE A 30 7.76 -11.87 0.77
N SER A 31 6.52 -11.78 1.25
CA SER A 31 5.82 -12.91 1.85
C SER A 31 5.57 -14.02 0.83
N GLU A 32 5.16 -15.19 1.29
CA GLU A 32 4.90 -16.33 0.40
C GLU A 32 3.53 -16.27 -0.28
N ASN A 33 2.53 -15.59 0.35
CA ASN A 33 1.16 -15.52 -0.14
C ASN A 33 0.94 -14.32 -1.06
N LEU A 34 1.57 -14.32 -2.25
CA LEU A 34 1.46 -13.21 -3.20
C LEU A 34 0.33 -13.41 -4.22
N MET A 35 -0.28 -12.29 -4.62
CA MET A 35 -1.20 -12.25 -5.76
C MET A 35 -0.51 -12.77 -7.03
N GLN A 36 -1.20 -13.66 -7.74
CA GLN A 36 -0.68 -14.23 -8.97
C GLN A 36 -0.65 -13.17 -10.11
N PRO A 37 0.34 -13.24 -11.00
CA PRO A 37 0.36 -12.45 -12.22
C PRO A 37 -0.91 -12.66 -13.05
N ASN A 38 -1.31 -11.61 -13.79
CA ASN A 38 -2.40 -11.70 -14.78
C ASN A 38 -2.03 -10.93 -16.06
N SER A 39 -2.99 -10.83 -17.01
CA SER A 39 -2.80 -10.11 -18.26
C SER A 39 -2.44 -8.62 -18.08
N ASP A 40 -2.94 -7.98 -17.03
CA ASP A 40 -2.71 -6.56 -16.75
C ASP A 40 -1.34 -6.28 -16.12
N ASN A 41 -0.76 -7.29 -15.48
CA ASN A 41 0.55 -7.25 -14.88
C ASN A 41 1.26 -8.62 -14.97
N PRO A 42 1.79 -8.99 -16.12
CA PRO A 42 2.44 -10.29 -16.33
C PRO A 42 3.69 -10.49 -15.46
N SER A 43 4.32 -9.41 -15.01
CA SER A 43 5.49 -9.45 -14.12
C SER A 43 5.14 -9.66 -12.65
N GLY A 44 3.86 -9.72 -12.29
CA GLY A 44 3.35 -9.88 -10.93
C GLY A 44 3.04 -8.56 -10.23
N PHE A 45 2.09 -8.64 -9.30
CA PHE A 45 1.65 -7.49 -8.49
C PHE A 45 2.58 -7.24 -7.30
N TRP A 46 3.19 -8.29 -6.76
CA TRP A 46 4.02 -8.27 -5.55
C TRP A 46 3.24 -7.77 -4.33
N GLU A 47 1.95 -8.07 -4.30
CA GLU A 47 1.00 -7.75 -3.23
C GLU A 47 0.68 -9.01 -2.45
N ASP A 48 0.76 -8.95 -1.12
CA ASP A 48 0.37 -10.04 -0.24
C ASP A 48 -1.16 -10.11 -0.15
N ILE A 49 -1.73 -11.30 -0.39
CA ILE A 49 -3.19 -11.50 -0.44
C ILE A 49 -3.85 -11.13 0.88
N ASP A 50 -3.27 -11.50 2.03
CA ASP A 50 -3.87 -11.22 3.34
C ASP A 50 -3.91 -9.71 3.63
N ILE A 51 -2.88 -8.97 3.17
CA ILE A 51 -2.83 -7.50 3.28
C ILE A 51 -3.84 -6.87 2.32
N VAL A 52 -3.96 -7.35 1.09
CA VAL A 52 -4.94 -6.87 0.11
C VAL A 52 -6.36 -7.06 0.62
N GLU A 53 -6.72 -8.25 1.10
CA GLU A 53 -8.05 -8.56 1.63
C GLU A 53 -8.39 -7.70 2.86
N LEU A 54 -7.41 -7.47 3.72
CA LEU A 54 -7.60 -6.57 4.86
C LEU A 54 -7.80 -5.13 4.42
N ASN A 55 -7.01 -4.62 3.46
CA ASN A 55 -7.15 -3.28 2.92
C ASN A 55 -8.51 -3.06 2.24
N GLU A 56 -8.99 -4.04 1.46
CA GLU A 56 -10.33 -4.00 0.86
C GLU A 56 -11.42 -3.96 1.95
N SER A 57 -11.25 -4.76 3.01
CA SER A 57 -12.20 -4.77 4.14
C SER A 57 -12.20 -3.44 4.90
N LEU A 58 -11.03 -2.82 5.10
CA LEU A 58 -10.88 -1.49 5.72
C LEU A 58 -11.58 -0.40 4.89
N LEU A 59 -11.39 -0.40 3.58
CA LEU A 59 -12.04 0.55 2.69
C LEU A 59 -13.55 0.32 2.67
N SER A 60 -14.00 -0.92 2.52
CA SER A 60 -15.41 -1.29 2.49
C SER A 60 -16.15 -0.92 3.79
N SER A 61 -15.50 -1.00 4.96
CA SER A 61 -16.08 -0.56 6.23
C SER A 61 -16.41 0.94 6.28
N ASN A 62 -15.71 1.73 5.46
CA ASN A 62 -15.96 3.16 5.25
C ASN A 62 -16.84 3.43 4.00
N GLN A 63 -17.47 2.39 3.43
CA GLN A 63 -18.32 2.46 2.23
C GLN A 63 -17.60 3.01 1.00
N VAL A 64 -16.31 2.75 0.89
CA VAL A 64 -15.46 3.17 -0.23
C VAL A 64 -14.69 1.99 -0.81
N SER A 65 -14.13 2.18 -2.01
CA SER A 65 -13.15 1.30 -2.62
C SER A 65 -11.94 2.11 -3.08
N TRP A 66 -10.88 1.43 -3.48
CA TRP A 66 -9.61 2.08 -3.85
C TRP A 66 -9.73 3.06 -5.03
N ASP A 67 -10.74 2.89 -5.89
CA ASP A 67 -11.02 3.63 -7.11
C ASP A 67 -12.06 4.76 -6.93
N ILE A 68 -12.55 4.97 -5.70
CA ILE A 68 -13.44 6.09 -5.38
C ILE A 68 -12.60 7.24 -4.81
N PRO A 69 -12.61 8.44 -5.46
CA PRO A 69 -11.78 9.56 -5.03
C PRO A 69 -12.37 10.30 -3.82
N ILE A 70 -12.28 9.69 -2.64
CA ILE A 70 -12.72 10.25 -1.36
C ILE A 70 -11.50 10.56 -0.50
N ASP A 71 -11.58 11.64 0.28
CA ASP A 71 -10.52 12.06 1.20
C ASP A 71 -10.34 11.03 2.33
N PRO A 72 -9.18 10.35 2.42
CA PRO A 72 -8.95 9.29 3.41
C PRO A 72 -8.86 9.78 4.85
N ARG A 73 -8.83 11.09 5.10
CA ARG A 73 -8.80 11.65 6.47
C ARG A 73 -10.08 11.40 7.25
N SER A 74 -11.18 11.08 6.58
CA SER A 74 -12.47 10.74 7.20
C SER A 74 -12.58 9.28 7.61
N TYR A 75 -11.60 8.42 7.28
CA TYR A 75 -11.69 6.99 7.58
C TYR A 75 -11.50 6.72 9.07
N ASP A 76 -12.34 5.85 9.60
CA ASP A 76 -12.27 5.35 10.98
C ASP A 76 -12.30 3.81 10.98
N PHE A 77 -11.64 3.20 11.97
CA PHE A 77 -11.46 1.76 12.00
C PHE A 77 -11.69 1.19 13.41
N SER A 78 -12.52 0.18 13.50
CA SER A 78 -12.80 -0.53 14.74
C SER A 78 -11.58 -1.28 15.29
N ASN A 79 -11.63 -1.64 16.56
CA ASN A 79 -10.57 -2.42 17.19
C ASN A 79 -10.41 -3.82 16.58
N ASP A 80 -11.49 -4.42 16.04
CA ASP A 80 -11.39 -5.70 15.32
C ASP A 80 -10.44 -5.62 14.12
N PHE A 81 -10.48 -4.54 13.35
CA PHE A 81 -9.53 -4.34 12.25
C PHE A 81 -8.09 -4.19 12.73
N LYS A 82 -7.88 -3.53 13.88
CA LYS A 82 -6.55 -3.41 14.48
C LYS A 82 -6.01 -4.77 14.90
N ASP A 83 -6.84 -5.61 15.50
CA ASP A 83 -6.47 -6.97 15.90
C ASP A 83 -6.22 -7.88 14.70
N ARG A 84 -7.02 -7.75 13.64
CA ARG A 84 -6.79 -8.47 12.39
C ARG A 84 -5.45 -8.08 11.75
N ALA A 85 -5.17 -6.78 11.64
CA ALA A 85 -3.90 -6.30 11.09
C ALA A 85 -2.70 -6.79 11.91
N ARG A 86 -2.82 -6.78 13.24
CA ARG A 86 -1.80 -7.32 14.13
C ARG A 86 -1.54 -8.80 13.84
N ARG A 87 -2.59 -9.63 13.75
CA ARG A 87 -2.44 -11.06 13.44
C ARG A 87 -1.78 -11.28 12.07
N VAL A 88 -2.18 -10.53 11.05
CA VAL A 88 -1.56 -10.60 9.72
C VAL A 88 -0.08 -10.29 9.80
N LEU A 89 0.31 -9.18 10.41
CA LEU A 89 1.72 -8.79 10.52
C LEU A 89 2.53 -9.77 11.37
N ASP A 90 2.01 -10.22 12.52
CA ASP A 90 2.69 -11.21 13.37
C ASP A 90 2.97 -12.49 12.59
N ASN A 91 2.01 -12.95 11.79
CA ASN A 91 2.17 -14.15 10.95
C ASN A 91 3.29 -13.93 9.91
N LYS A 92 3.28 -12.79 9.17
CA LYS A 92 4.30 -12.49 8.17
C LYS A 92 5.70 -12.38 8.78
N PHE A 93 5.81 -11.72 9.95
CA PHE A 93 7.09 -11.56 10.64
C PHE A 93 7.53 -12.80 11.44
N SER A 94 6.66 -13.81 11.63
CA SER A 94 7.08 -15.10 12.17
C SER A 94 7.93 -15.90 11.19
N GLU A 95 7.66 -15.73 9.90
CA GLU A 95 8.38 -16.40 8.82
C GLU A 95 9.70 -15.71 8.46
N ARG A 96 9.70 -14.38 8.48
CA ARG A 96 10.83 -13.56 8.01
C ARG A 96 10.95 -12.25 8.83
N SER A 97 12.16 -11.90 9.21
CA SER A 97 12.42 -10.65 9.95
C SER A 97 12.54 -9.40 9.07
N ARG A 98 12.71 -9.55 7.73
CA ARG A 98 12.89 -8.45 6.77
C ARG A 98 11.92 -8.63 5.60
N LEU A 99 10.94 -7.72 5.48
CA LEU A 99 9.87 -7.83 4.49
C LEU A 99 9.79 -6.61 3.57
N ILE A 100 9.49 -6.86 2.29
CA ILE A 100 8.94 -5.85 1.38
C ILE A 100 7.42 -5.97 1.44
N ILE A 101 6.75 -4.89 1.79
CA ILE A 101 5.30 -4.80 1.84
C ILE A 101 4.86 -3.79 0.78
N LYS A 102 4.08 -4.24 -0.17
CA LYS A 102 3.59 -3.41 -1.27
C LYS A 102 2.10 -3.69 -1.51
N ASP A 103 1.30 -2.69 -1.26
CA ASP A 103 -0.06 -2.54 -1.76
C ASP A 103 -0.34 -1.04 -1.88
N PRO A 104 -0.71 -0.52 -3.07
CA PRO A 104 -0.99 0.90 -3.25
C PRO A 104 -2.01 1.46 -2.26
N ARG A 105 -3.00 0.66 -1.81
CA ARG A 105 -4.04 1.04 -0.84
C ARG A 105 -3.45 1.48 0.50
N ILE A 106 -2.27 0.97 0.89
CA ILE A 106 -1.56 1.39 2.10
C ILE A 106 -1.33 2.90 2.08
N SER A 107 -1.13 3.51 0.91
CA SER A 107 -0.90 4.94 0.78
C SER A 107 -2.05 5.79 1.33
N ILE A 108 -3.29 5.36 1.17
CA ILE A 108 -4.48 6.03 1.73
C ILE A 108 -4.89 5.50 3.11
N LEU A 109 -4.34 4.37 3.53
CA LEU A 109 -4.49 3.75 4.84
C LEU A 109 -3.24 3.93 5.72
N LEU A 110 -2.35 4.87 5.35
CA LEU A 110 -0.99 4.97 5.88
C LEU A 110 -0.95 5.22 7.39
N LYS A 111 -1.86 6.05 7.91
CA LYS A 111 -1.99 6.28 9.35
C LYS A 111 -2.32 4.97 10.10
N PHE A 112 -3.30 4.22 9.60
CA PHE A 112 -3.69 2.93 10.21
C PHE A 112 -2.50 1.96 10.25
N TRP A 113 -1.82 1.78 9.12
CA TRP A 113 -0.71 0.83 9.03
C TRP A 113 0.52 1.26 9.84
N SER A 114 0.85 2.55 9.86
CA SER A 114 2.00 3.05 10.63
C SER A 114 1.85 2.79 12.13
N GLU A 115 0.64 2.95 12.66
CA GLU A 115 0.33 2.61 14.06
C GLU A 115 0.49 1.09 14.30
N ARG A 116 0.05 0.26 13.37
CA ARG A 116 0.17 -1.22 13.52
C ARG A 116 1.61 -1.70 13.44
N PHE A 117 2.43 -1.10 12.58
CA PHE A 117 3.87 -1.38 12.59
C PHE A 117 4.53 -0.96 13.91
N ALA A 118 4.15 0.19 14.45
CA ALA A 118 4.65 0.66 15.74
C ALA A 118 4.24 -0.25 16.91
N ASP A 119 3.00 -0.74 16.93
CA ASP A 119 2.50 -1.68 17.94
C ASP A 119 3.31 -3.00 18.01
N LEU A 120 3.99 -3.36 16.93
CA LEU A 120 4.78 -4.60 16.79
C LEU A 120 6.29 -4.35 16.79
N ASP A 121 6.73 -3.14 17.11
CA ASP A 121 8.15 -2.71 17.08
C ASP A 121 8.82 -3.03 15.73
N VAL A 122 8.11 -2.81 14.63
CA VAL A 122 8.64 -2.98 13.29
C VAL A 122 9.33 -1.69 12.86
N HIS A 123 10.61 -1.77 12.52
CA HIS A 123 11.32 -0.65 11.90
C HIS A 123 10.94 -0.55 10.41
N VAL A 124 10.32 0.56 10.01
CA VAL A 124 9.78 0.74 8.66
C VAL A 124 10.57 1.81 7.90
N ASN A 125 11.02 1.44 6.70
CA ASN A 125 11.49 2.37 5.67
C ASN A 125 10.40 2.54 4.63
N TYR A 126 9.89 3.76 4.46
CA TYR A 126 8.89 4.07 3.42
C TYR A 126 9.59 4.52 2.14
N VAL A 127 9.25 3.89 1.02
CA VAL A 127 9.77 4.22 -0.30
C VAL A 127 8.60 4.58 -1.21
N VAL A 128 8.67 5.76 -1.85
CA VAL A 128 7.57 6.31 -2.63
C VAL A 128 7.83 6.17 -4.12
N SER A 129 6.88 5.57 -4.84
CA SER A 129 6.84 5.56 -6.29
C SER A 129 5.93 6.70 -6.78
N TYR A 130 6.52 7.67 -7.46
CA TYR A 130 5.81 8.79 -8.05
C TYR A 130 5.89 8.76 -9.58
N ARG A 131 4.76 9.04 -10.22
CA ARG A 131 4.66 9.15 -11.68
C ARG A 131 3.81 10.36 -12.04
N ASN A 132 4.03 10.93 -13.24
CA ASN A 132 3.22 12.03 -13.77
C ASN A 132 1.71 11.71 -13.63
N PRO A 133 0.92 12.59 -12.99
CA PRO A 133 -0.50 12.35 -12.70
C PRO A 133 -1.35 12.06 -13.94
N LEU A 134 -1.10 12.75 -15.05
CA LEU A 134 -1.81 12.50 -16.31
C LEU A 134 -1.49 11.11 -16.86
N SER A 135 -0.25 10.66 -16.75
CA SER A 135 0.14 9.30 -17.18
C SER A 135 -0.50 8.23 -16.31
N VAL A 136 -0.65 8.47 -15.00
CA VAL A 136 -1.37 7.59 -14.09
C VAL A 136 -2.85 7.53 -14.46
N ALA A 137 -3.51 8.70 -14.57
CA ALA A 137 -4.94 8.79 -14.90
C ALA A 137 -5.25 8.17 -16.26
N SER A 138 -4.43 8.40 -17.29
CA SER A 138 -4.58 7.76 -18.60
C SER A 138 -4.45 6.25 -18.53
N SER A 139 -3.51 5.73 -17.72
CA SER A 139 -3.32 4.30 -17.51
C SER A 139 -4.49 3.65 -16.77
N LEU A 140 -5.09 4.34 -15.79
CA LEU A 140 -6.30 3.91 -15.08
C LEU A 140 -7.51 3.89 -16.03
N LYS A 141 -7.66 4.93 -16.87
CA LYS A 141 -8.72 4.95 -17.86
C LYS A 141 -8.62 3.78 -18.84
N TYR A 142 -7.42 3.48 -19.31
CA TYR A 142 -7.20 2.37 -20.26
C TYR A 142 -7.49 1.01 -19.63
N ARG A 143 -7.00 0.75 -18.41
CA ARG A 143 -7.13 -0.55 -17.75
C ARG A 143 -8.50 -0.76 -17.09
N ASP A 144 -8.96 0.26 -16.34
CA ASP A 144 -10.08 0.12 -15.40
C ASP A 144 -11.33 0.90 -15.84
N GLY A 145 -11.27 1.65 -16.95
CA GLY A 145 -12.36 2.49 -17.40
C GLY A 145 -12.61 3.74 -16.56
N ILE A 146 -11.72 4.05 -15.60
CA ILE A 146 -11.87 5.19 -14.70
C ILE A 146 -11.77 6.50 -15.48
N ASP A 147 -12.75 7.40 -15.29
CA ASP A 147 -12.72 8.73 -15.91
C ASP A 147 -11.43 9.48 -15.59
N LEU A 148 -10.95 10.29 -16.53
CA LEU A 148 -9.67 10.99 -16.39
C LEU A 148 -9.64 11.94 -15.18
N ARG A 149 -10.76 12.63 -14.88
CA ARG A 149 -10.85 13.52 -13.72
C ARG A 149 -10.83 12.71 -12.42
N ALA A 150 -11.57 11.59 -12.38
CA ALA A 150 -11.54 10.68 -11.24
C ALA A 150 -10.12 10.13 -11.02
N GLY A 151 -9.43 9.71 -12.08
CA GLY A 151 -8.04 9.25 -12.00
C GLY A 151 -7.06 10.30 -11.48
N LEU A 152 -7.24 11.58 -11.86
CA LEU A 152 -6.44 12.69 -11.32
C LEU A 152 -6.74 12.94 -9.83
N LEU A 153 -8.01 12.90 -9.41
CA LEU A 153 -8.40 13.05 -8.01
C LEU A 153 -7.87 11.90 -7.16
N LEU A 154 -7.94 10.66 -7.64
CA LEU A 154 -7.33 9.51 -6.98
C LEU A 154 -5.83 9.71 -6.78
N ASN A 155 -5.12 10.09 -7.84
CA ASN A 155 -3.69 10.38 -7.76
C ASN A 155 -3.40 11.48 -6.73
N TYR A 156 -4.22 12.54 -6.70
CA TYR A 156 -4.10 13.61 -5.71
C TYR A 156 -4.26 13.10 -4.28
N PHE A 157 -5.32 12.34 -3.97
CA PHE A 157 -5.57 11.86 -2.60
C PHE A 157 -4.50 10.89 -2.11
N TYR A 158 -4.05 9.98 -2.98
CA TYR A 158 -2.96 9.06 -2.63
C TYR A 158 -1.66 9.80 -2.32
N ASN A 159 -1.23 10.71 -3.19
CA ASN A 159 0.00 11.46 -2.97
C ASN A 159 -0.12 12.45 -1.80
N ARG A 160 -1.28 13.09 -1.63
CA ARG A 160 -1.53 13.97 -0.49
C ARG A 160 -1.42 13.23 0.83
N SER A 161 -2.01 12.04 0.95
CA SER A 161 -1.90 11.21 2.15
C SER A 161 -0.43 10.89 2.50
N ILE A 162 0.37 10.55 1.49
CA ILE A 162 1.81 10.30 1.66
C ILE A 162 2.53 11.57 2.12
N ILE A 163 2.29 12.72 1.49
CA ILE A 163 2.94 14.00 1.81
C ILE A 163 2.57 14.46 3.23
N GLU A 164 1.28 14.41 3.60
CA GLU A 164 0.82 14.78 4.94
C GLU A 164 1.41 13.88 6.04
N PHE A 165 1.61 12.61 5.74
CA PHE A 165 2.28 11.68 6.65
C PHE A 165 3.78 11.97 6.75
N SER A 166 4.46 12.21 5.62
CA SER A 166 5.91 12.48 5.58
C SER A 166 6.29 13.78 6.29
N SER A 167 5.42 14.80 6.27
CA SER A 167 5.67 16.06 6.97
C SER A 167 5.71 15.91 8.50
N LYS A 168 5.16 14.81 9.04
CA LYS A 168 5.11 14.50 10.48
C LYS A 168 6.09 13.40 10.89
N ASN A 169 6.65 12.68 9.94
CA ASN A 169 7.52 11.53 10.15
C ASN A 169 8.75 11.64 9.24
N LEU A 170 9.92 11.30 9.75
CA LEU A 170 11.14 11.27 8.92
C LEU A 170 11.00 10.17 7.86
N PHE A 171 11.06 10.57 6.60
CA PHE A 171 11.32 9.69 5.46
C PHE A 171 12.81 9.75 5.15
N ILE A 172 13.42 8.60 5.01
CA ILE A 172 14.81 8.48 4.55
C ILE A 172 14.78 8.20 3.06
#